data_71a148af8a6b770e387223abaa5c9a2e
#
_entry.id   71a148af8a6b770e387223abaa5c9a2e
#
_cell.length_a   1.000
_cell.length_b   1.000
_cell.length_c   1.000
_cell.angle_alpha   90.00
_cell.angle_beta   90.00
_cell.angle_gamma   90.00
#
_symmetry.space_group_name_H-M   'P 1'
#
loop_
_entity.id
_entity.type
_entity.pdbx_description
1 polymer ?
#
loop_
_entity_poly.entity_id
_entity_poly.type
_entity_poly.pdbx_seq_one_letter_code
_entity_poly.pdbx_strand_id
1 'polypeptide(L)' 'MVIKVSDKIKITFKNNFVRIVESNNIRNFNSLVDWLEKFNKGEEVPFLTMSGRDLGSAIAINKNNVKSIEFIK' A
#
# COMPACT_ATOMS: atom_id res chain seq x y z
N MET A 1 -15.83 21.05 -8.29
CA MET A 1 -14.86 20.23 -7.60
C MET A 1 -15.28 18.78 -7.55
N VAL A 2 -14.37 17.93 -7.76
CA VAL A 2 -14.66 16.51 -7.74
C VAL A 2 -14.50 15.98 -6.35
N ILE A 3 -15.53 15.34 -5.86
CA ILE A 3 -15.41 14.62 -4.60
C ILE A 3 -14.73 13.31 -4.91
N LYS A 4 -13.55 13.18 -4.41
CA LYS A 4 -12.80 11.99 -4.69
C LYS A 4 -13.18 10.88 -3.76
N VAL A 5 -13.55 9.78 -4.34
CA VAL A 5 -13.75 8.57 -3.56
C VAL A 5 -12.38 8.13 -3.06
N SER A 6 -12.33 7.51 -1.90
CA SER A 6 -11.07 7.02 -1.37
C SER A 6 -10.43 6.07 -2.35
N ASP A 7 -9.18 6.32 -2.63
CA ASP A 7 -8.41 5.37 -3.41
C ASP A 7 -8.08 4.16 -2.55
N LYS A 8 -8.03 3.01 -3.18
CA LYS A 8 -7.72 1.77 -2.48
C LYS A 8 -6.55 1.10 -3.15
N ILE A 9 -5.71 0.47 -2.36
CA ILE A 9 -4.57 -0.27 -2.85
C ILE A 9 -4.65 -1.67 -2.28
N LYS A 10 -4.49 -2.65 -3.16
CA LYS A 10 -4.45 -4.05 -2.78
C LYS A 10 -3.01 -4.52 -2.74
N ILE A 11 -2.60 -5.03 -1.59
CA ILE A 11 -1.26 -5.56 -1.41
C ILE A 11 -1.38 -7.06 -1.22
N THR A 12 -0.71 -7.81 -2.09
CA THR A 12 -0.65 -9.25 -1.96
C THR A 12 0.74 -9.62 -1.48
N PHE A 13 0.81 -10.29 -0.36
CA PHE A 13 2.08 -10.71 0.22
C PHE A 13 2.49 -12.08 -0.33
N LYS A 14 3.75 -12.41 -0.16
CA LYS A 14 4.27 -13.66 -0.73
C LYS A 14 3.69 -14.90 -0.09
N ASN A 15 3.12 -14.75 1.10
CA ASN A 15 2.42 -15.88 1.74
C ASN A 15 0.96 -15.95 1.31
N ASN A 16 0.58 -15.21 0.26
CA ASN A 16 -0.78 -15.13 -0.28
C ASN A 16 -1.76 -14.36 0.60
N PHE A 17 -1.26 -13.70 1.63
CA PHE A 17 -2.08 -12.85 2.46
C PHE A 17 -2.38 -11.56 1.68
N VAL A 18 -3.62 -11.11 1.73
CA VAL A 18 -4.04 -9.93 1.00
C VAL A 18 -4.51 -8.87 1.98
N ARG A 19 -4.08 -7.63 1.73
CA ARG A 19 -4.50 -6.52 2.56
C ARG A 19 -4.94 -5.39 1.64
N ILE A 20 -6.08 -4.77 1.96
CA ILE A 20 -6.57 -3.63 1.20
C ILE A 20 -6.53 -2.42 2.11
N VAL A 21 -5.91 -1.36 1.64
CA VAL A 21 -5.79 -0.11 2.40
C VAL A 21 -6.46 1.01 1.62
N GLU A 22 -7.08 1.94 2.34
CA GLU A 22 -7.77 3.06 1.74
C GLU A 22 -7.06 4.35 2.10
N SER A 23 -7.14 5.31 1.19
CA SER A 23 -6.40 6.56 1.34
C SER A 23 -6.80 7.34 2.58
N ASN A 24 -8.05 7.25 3.00
CA ASN A 24 -8.50 7.98 4.17
C ASN A 24 -8.31 7.23 5.47
N ASN A 25 -7.75 6.03 5.43
CA ASN A 25 -7.53 5.21 6.60
C ASN A 25 -6.09 5.11 7.03
N ILE A 26 -5.17 5.56 6.19
CA ILE A 26 -3.75 5.56 6.56
C ILE A 26 -3.19 6.95 6.35
N ARG A 27 -2.17 7.28 7.14
CA ARG A 27 -1.61 8.63 7.12
C ARG A 27 -0.62 8.85 6.01
N ASN A 28 0.08 7.82 5.62
CA ASN A 28 1.15 7.95 4.64
C ASN A 28 0.79 7.30 3.32
N PHE A 29 -0.45 7.52 2.88
CA PHE A 29 -0.92 6.93 1.63
C PHE A 29 -0.06 7.37 0.43
N ASN A 30 0.38 8.64 0.42
CA ASN A 30 1.21 9.11 -0.68
C ASN A 30 2.55 8.38 -0.73
N SER A 31 3.11 8.03 0.41
CA SER A 31 4.33 7.24 0.44
C SER A 31 4.08 5.85 -0.11
N LEU A 32 2.91 5.30 0.16
CA LEU A 32 2.55 4.00 -0.37
C LEU A 32 2.38 4.04 -1.88
N VAL A 33 1.78 5.10 -2.40
CA VAL A 33 1.63 5.27 -3.85
C VAL A 33 3.00 5.33 -4.51
N ASP A 34 3.91 6.11 -3.95
CA ASP A 34 5.26 6.21 -4.47
C ASP A 34 5.96 4.85 -4.44
N TRP A 35 5.79 4.12 -3.34
CA TRP A 35 6.35 2.79 -3.19
C TRP A 35 5.81 1.85 -4.26
N LEU A 36 4.50 1.89 -4.46
CA LEU A 36 3.83 1.06 -5.46
C LEU A 36 4.38 1.32 -6.85
N GLU A 37 4.56 2.59 -7.20
CA GLU A 37 5.04 2.93 -8.53
C GLU A 37 6.46 2.44 -8.73
N LYS A 38 7.31 2.63 -7.76
CA LYS A 38 8.69 2.16 -7.87
C LYS A 38 8.77 0.65 -7.91
N PHE A 39 7.98 -0.01 -7.08
CA PHE A 39 7.97 -1.46 -7.04
C PHE A 39 7.56 -2.04 -8.39
N ASN A 40 6.54 -1.46 -9.00
CA ASN A 40 6.04 -1.96 -10.28
C ASN A 40 6.98 -1.66 -11.44
N LYS A 41 7.86 -0.68 -11.28
CA LYS A 41 8.87 -0.39 -12.28
C LYS A 41 10.12 -1.23 -12.10
N GLY A 42 10.19 -2.03 -11.06
CA GLY A 42 11.37 -2.82 -10.77
C GLY A 42 12.49 -2.03 -10.10
N GLU A 43 12.18 -0.86 -9.56
CA GLU A 43 13.18 -0.04 -8.88
C GLU A 43 13.35 -0.48 -7.44
N GLU A 44 14.44 -0.03 -6.83
CA GLU A 44 14.63 -0.27 -5.41
C GLU A 44 13.56 0.44 -4.61
N VAL A 45 13.04 -0.24 -3.61
CA VAL A 45 12.04 0.33 -2.73
C VAL A 45 12.49 0.20 -1.29
N PRO A 46 12.18 1.20 -0.47
CA PRO A 46 12.57 1.15 0.93
C PRO A 46 11.62 0.27 1.73
N PHE A 47 12.01 0.00 2.95
CA PHE A 47 11.12 -0.59 3.92
C PHE A 47 10.09 0.47 4.29
N LEU A 48 8.82 0.16 4.16
CA LEU A 48 7.76 1.13 4.43
C LEU A 48 6.83 0.59 5.50
N THR A 49 6.58 1.41 6.51
CA THR A 49 5.64 1.06 7.56
C THR A 49 4.40 1.93 7.40
N MET A 50 3.25 1.29 7.40
CA MET A 50 1.98 2.00 7.30
C MET A 50 1.23 1.85 8.61
N SER A 51 0.56 2.91 9.01
CA SER A 51 -0.30 2.87 10.18
C SER A 51 -1.60 3.58 9.86
N GLY A 52 -2.66 3.16 10.49
CA GLY A 52 -3.94 3.77 10.27
C GLY A 52 -5.01 3.16 11.13
N ARG A 53 -6.17 3.78 11.06
CA ARG A 53 -7.28 3.44 11.94
C ARG A 53 -7.72 1.98 11.82
N ASP A 54 -7.86 1.51 10.61
CA ASP A 54 -8.43 0.19 10.37
C ASP A 54 -7.39 -0.91 10.27
N LEU A 55 -6.14 -0.57 10.45
CA LEU A 55 -5.09 -1.58 10.35
C LEU A 55 -4.85 -2.32 11.65
N GLY A 56 -5.34 -1.78 12.74
CA GLY A 56 -5.13 -2.37 14.04
C GLY A 56 -3.73 -2.15 14.56
N SER A 57 -2.76 -2.59 13.81
CA SER A 57 -1.35 -2.38 14.13
C SER A 57 -0.63 -1.96 12.86
N ALA A 58 0.57 -1.45 13.02
CA ALA A 58 1.35 -1.03 11.86
C ALA A 58 1.66 -2.23 10.97
N ILE A 59 1.63 -1.98 9.66
CA ILE A 59 1.96 -2.98 8.66
C ILE A 59 3.24 -2.55 7.97
N ALA A 60 4.20 -3.45 7.90
CA ALA A 60 5.47 -3.16 7.24
C ALA A 60 5.53 -3.91 5.93
N ILE A 61 5.97 -3.22 4.88
CA ILE A 61 6.17 -3.85 3.58
C ILE A 61 7.59 -3.58 3.11
N ASN A 62 8.11 -4.54 2.37
CA ASN A 62 9.39 -4.39 1.72
C ASN A 62 9.38 -5.29 0.48
N LYS A 63 10.41 -5.15 -0.33
CA LYS A 63 10.43 -5.86 -1.60
C LYS A 63 10.49 -7.39 -1.42
N ASN A 64 10.88 -7.86 -0.25
CA ASN A 64 11.00 -9.28 -0.01
C ASN A 64 9.71 -9.95 0.45
N ASN A 65 8.75 -9.16 0.96
CA ASN A 65 7.52 -9.78 1.44
C ASN A 65 6.28 -9.43 0.60
N VAL A 66 6.42 -8.55 -0.38
CA VAL A 66 5.31 -8.18 -1.24
C VAL A 66 5.39 -8.92 -2.56
N LYS A 67 4.32 -9.61 -2.91
CA LYS A 67 4.24 -10.31 -4.18
C LYS A 67 3.73 -9.39 -5.28
N SER A 68 2.68 -8.63 -4.99
CA SER A 68 2.15 -7.66 -5.94
C SER A 68 1.41 -6.56 -5.21
N ILE A 69 1.28 -5.43 -5.86
CA ILE A 69 0.59 -4.30 -5.28
C ILE A 69 -0.04 -3.51 -6.42
N GLU A 70 -1.30 -3.14 -6.25
CA GLU A 70 -2.03 -2.49 -7.33
C GLU A 70 -3.14 -1.62 -6.78
N PHE A 71 -3.56 -0.64 -7.59
CA PHE A 71 -4.73 0.16 -7.27
C PHE A 71 -5.98 -0.65 -7.57
N ILE A 72 -6.99 -0.44 -6.75
CA ILE A 72 -8.31 -1.02 -6.96
C ILE A 72 -9.27 0.11 -7.31
N LYS A 73 -10.05 -0.11 -8.30
CA LYS A 73 -11.06 0.86 -8.70
C LYS A 73 -12.42 0.50 -8.19
#